data_f08c362c8368a7536968b0a34ca65f13
#
_entry.id   f08c362c8368a7536968b0a34ca65f13
#
_cell.length_a   1.000
_cell.length_b   1.000
_cell.length_c   1.000
_cell.angle_alpha   90.00
_cell.angle_beta   90.00
_cell.angle_gamma   90.00
#
_symmetry.space_group_name_H-M   'P 1'
#
loop_
_entity.id
_entity.type
_entity.pdbx_description
1 polymer ?
#
loop_
_entity_poly.entity_id
_entity_poly.type
_entity_poly.pdbx_seq_one_letter_code
_entity_poly.pdbx_strand_id
1 'polypeptide(L)'
;MYLTFDSETTGLPKNFKAPISDSENWPRLVQLAWQINDEEGQLINNKSFLIKPDNFTIPYNSEKIHGISTQIALKKGIDLLIILKDFEKDLKKCKYIIGHNINFDKNILGAEFYRKN
;
A
#
# COMPACT_ATOMS: atom_id res chain seq x y z
N MET A 1 -4.64 -19.74 -3.92
CA MET A 1 -4.96 -18.77 -2.85
C MET A 1 -5.22 -17.40 -3.46
N TYR A 2 -6.01 -16.61 -2.77
CA TYR A 2 -6.39 -15.26 -3.17
C TYR A 2 -5.79 -14.26 -2.20
N LEU A 3 -5.21 -13.18 -2.72
CA LEU A 3 -4.73 -12.07 -1.90
C LEU A 3 -5.62 -10.86 -2.16
N THR A 4 -6.25 -10.36 -1.11
CA THR A 4 -7.04 -9.14 -1.15
C THR A 4 -6.29 -8.06 -0.42
N PHE A 5 -6.15 -6.87 -1.01
CA PHE A 5 -5.41 -5.80 -0.38
C PHE A 5 -6.06 -4.44 -0.58
N ASP A 6 -5.73 -3.52 0.31
CA ASP A 6 -6.23 -2.16 0.30
C ASP A 6 -5.13 -1.23 0.81
N SER A 7 -5.09 -0.02 0.29
CA SER A 7 -4.09 0.96 0.65
C SER A 7 -4.72 2.28 1.06
N GLU A 8 -4.04 2.99 1.97
CA GLU A 8 -4.30 4.40 2.23
C GLU A 8 -3.06 5.18 1.80
N THR A 9 -3.26 6.36 1.23
CA THR A 9 -2.19 7.13 0.60
C THR A 9 -2.22 8.59 0.99
N THR A 10 -1.22 9.33 0.54
CA THR A 10 -1.14 10.79 0.75
C THR A 10 -2.05 11.58 -0.19
N GLY A 11 -2.76 10.92 -1.09
CA GLY A 11 -3.66 11.62 -2.01
C GLY A 11 -3.91 10.85 -3.30
N LEU A 12 -4.14 11.59 -4.37
CA LEU A 12 -4.39 11.03 -5.69
C LEU A 12 -3.24 11.37 -6.65
N PRO A 13 -3.03 10.55 -7.68
CA PRO A 13 -2.03 10.89 -8.70
C PRO A 13 -2.51 12.07 -9.54
N LYS A 14 -1.57 12.80 -10.12
CA LYS A 14 -1.88 13.87 -11.07
C LYS A 14 -2.44 13.29 -12.37
N ASN A 15 -1.93 12.12 -12.77
CA ASN A 15 -2.38 11.41 -13.96
C ASN A 15 -2.50 9.92 -13.62
N PHE A 16 -3.72 9.38 -13.72
CA PHE A 16 -3.97 7.96 -13.38
C PHE A 16 -3.35 6.99 -14.39
N LYS A 17 -2.92 7.48 -15.55
CA LYS A 17 -2.34 6.65 -16.61
C LYS A 17 -0.82 6.75 -16.68
N ALA A 18 -0.19 7.52 -15.82
CA ALA A 18 1.26 7.66 -15.82
C ALA A 18 1.94 6.34 -15.43
N PRO A 19 3.17 6.09 -15.91
CA PRO A 19 3.90 4.88 -15.53
C PRO A 19 4.32 4.95 -14.07
N ILE A 20 4.56 3.79 -13.47
CA ILE A 20 4.99 3.72 -12.07
C ILE A 20 6.35 4.37 -11.84
N SER A 21 7.15 4.52 -12.90
CA SER A 21 8.45 5.19 -12.83
C SER A 21 8.32 6.70 -12.65
N ASP A 22 7.14 7.27 -12.89
CA ASP A 22 6.89 8.70 -12.65
C ASP A 22 6.60 8.91 -11.18
N SER A 23 7.64 8.86 -10.36
CA SER A 23 7.52 8.87 -8.89
C SER A 23 6.92 10.17 -8.35
N GLU A 24 7.07 11.28 -9.07
CA GLU A 24 6.48 12.56 -8.65
C GLU A 24 4.97 12.60 -8.87
N ASN A 25 4.44 11.72 -9.73
CA ASN A 25 3.02 11.65 -10.03
C ASN A 25 2.24 10.84 -8.98
N TRP A 26 2.85 9.75 -8.46
CA TRP A 26 2.14 8.82 -7.59
C TRP A 26 2.24 9.23 -6.12
N PRO A 27 1.11 9.21 -5.39
CA PRO A 27 1.15 9.52 -3.96
C PRO A 27 1.91 8.44 -3.19
N ARG A 28 2.26 8.76 -1.96
CA ARG A 28 3.00 7.85 -1.09
C ARG A 28 2.04 6.97 -0.30
N LEU A 29 2.47 5.77 -0.02
CA LEU A 29 1.72 4.79 0.76
C LEU A 29 1.74 5.16 2.24
N VAL A 30 0.58 5.15 2.88
CA VAL A 30 0.44 5.47 4.30
C VAL A 30 0.09 4.23 5.12
N GLN A 31 -0.76 3.37 4.59
CA GLN A 31 -1.14 2.11 5.23
C GLN A 31 -1.34 1.06 4.16
N LEU A 32 -0.95 -0.16 4.46
CA LEU A 32 -1.18 -1.30 3.59
C LEU A 32 -1.75 -2.45 4.42
N ALA A 33 -2.89 -2.94 4.00
CA ALA A 33 -3.55 -4.09 4.62
C ALA A 33 -3.80 -5.15 3.56
N TRP A 34 -3.57 -6.42 3.91
CA TRP A 34 -3.88 -7.51 3.01
C TRP A 34 -4.27 -8.76 3.77
N GLN A 35 -5.00 -9.63 3.09
CA GLN A 35 -5.35 -10.93 3.63
C GLN A 35 -5.23 -12.00 2.56
N ILE A 36 -4.97 -13.21 3.01
CA ILE A 36 -4.87 -14.38 2.14
C ILE A 36 -6.02 -15.33 2.49
N ASN A 37 -6.75 -15.75 1.48
CA ASN A 37 -7.83 -16.73 1.61
C ASN A 37 -7.53 -17.94 0.72
N ASP A 38 -7.97 -19.11 1.16
CA ASP A 38 -7.81 -20.33 0.38
C ASP A 38 -8.91 -20.45 -0.71
N GLU A 39 -8.91 -21.56 -1.42
CA GLU A 39 -9.83 -21.79 -2.54
C GLU A 39 -11.30 -21.88 -2.08
N GLU A 40 -11.54 -22.22 -0.81
CA GLU A 40 -12.87 -22.25 -0.21
C GLU A 40 -13.26 -20.92 0.42
N GLY A 41 -12.41 -19.89 0.31
CA GLY A 41 -12.67 -18.58 0.86
C GLY A 41 -12.35 -18.43 2.34
N GLN A 42 -11.72 -19.42 2.94
CA GLN A 42 -11.36 -19.35 4.36
C GLN A 42 -10.11 -18.49 4.56
N LEU A 43 -10.13 -17.69 5.61
CA LEU A 43 -9.00 -16.81 5.94
C LEU A 43 -7.81 -17.63 6.43
N ILE A 44 -6.67 -17.48 5.75
CA ILE A 44 -5.41 -18.11 6.14
C ILE A 44 -4.58 -17.14 6.98
N ASN A 45 -4.48 -15.88 6.55
CA ASN A 45 -3.65 -14.88 7.23
C ASN A 45 -4.14 -13.48 6.89
N ASN A 46 -3.92 -12.52 7.79
CA ASN A 46 -4.15 -11.10 7.50
C ASN A 46 -3.09 -10.26 8.17
N LYS A 47 -2.76 -9.14 7.54
CA LYS A 47 -1.75 -8.20 8.03
C LYS A 47 -2.18 -6.78 7.73
N SER A 48 -1.80 -5.86 8.59
CA SER A 48 -2.05 -4.43 8.39
C SER A 48 -0.91 -3.64 9.02
N PHE A 49 -0.33 -2.73 8.24
CA PHE A 49 0.82 -1.94 8.68
C PHE A 49 0.65 -0.48 8.33
N LEU A 50 1.03 0.40 9.27
CA LEU A 50 1.28 1.80 8.96
C LEU A 50 2.70 1.91 8.40
N ILE A 51 2.88 2.74 7.39
CA ILE A 51 4.19 2.98 6.81
C ILE A 51 4.82 4.18 7.50
N LYS A 52 6.05 4.02 7.97
CA LYS A 52 6.80 5.13 8.52
C LYS A 52 7.17 6.10 7.40
N PRO A 53 6.72 7.38 7.46
CA PRO A 53 7.04 8.33 6.41
C PRO A 53 8.55 8.54 6.25
N ASP A 54 9.01 8.50 5.01
CA ASP A 54 10.41 8.70 4.64
C ASP A 54 10.47 9.90 3.71
N ASN A 55 10.87 11.05 4.26
CA ASN A 55 10.98 12.33 3.55
C ASN A 55 9.67 12.87 2.98
N PHE A 56 8.55 12.56 3.64
CA PHE A 56 7.27 13.16 3.28
C PHE A 56 6.40 13.31 4.51
N THR A 57 5.37 14.16 4.39
CA THR A 57 4.34 14.32 5.41
C THR A 57 3.00 13.94 4.83
N ILE A 58 2.06 13.58 5.71
CA ILE A 58 0.71 13.22 5.30
C ILE A 58 -0.12 14.51 5.25
N PRO A 59 -0.65 14.88 4.06
CA PRO A 59 -1.47 16.09 3.95
C PRO A 59 -2.71 16.01 4.83
N TYR A 60 -3.14 17.16 5.34
CA TYR A 60 -4.31 17.23 6.20
C TYR A 60 -5.56 16.66 5.53
N ASN A 61 -5.74 16.93 4.23
CA ASN A 61 -6.89 16.42 3.50
C ASN A 61 -6.94 14.89 3.45
N SER A 62 -5.77 14.26 3.36
CA SER A 62 -5.68 12.79 3.38
C SER A 62 -5.93 12.25 4.78
N GLU A 63 -5.36 12.90 5.79
CA GLU A 63 -5.58 12.53 7.19
C GLU A 63 -7.08 12.56 7.55
N LYS A 64 -7.82 13.54 7.04
CA LYS A 64 -9.27 13.63 7.28
C LYS A 64 -10.01 12.42 6.74
N ILE A 65 -9.51 11.81 5.68
CA ILE A 65 -10.15 10.66 5.05
C ILE A 65 -9.84 9.36 5.79
N HIS A 66 -8.56 9.10 6.08
CA HIS A 66 -8.15 7.81 6.67
C HIS A 66 -7.79 7.88 8.16
N GLY A 67 -7.72 9.09 8.73
CA GLY A 67 -7.49 9.25 10.16
C GLY A 67 -6.06 9.02 10.63
N ILE A 68 -5.10 8.93 9.70
CA ILE A 68 -3.70 8.67 10.05
C ILE A 68 -2.90 9.96 9.92
N SER A 69 -2.39 10.45 11.06
CA SER A 69 -1.54 11.64 11.07
C SER A 69 -0.08 11.29 10.81
N THR A 70 0.70 12.29 10.39
CA THR A 70 2.15 12.12 10.23
C THR A 70 2.78 11.68 11.55
N GLN A 71 2.34 12.24 12.67
CA GLN A 71 2.87 11.90 14.00
C GLN A 71 2.63 10.45 14.35
N ILE A 72 1.41 9.94 14.15
CA ILE A 72 1.07 8.54 14.42
C ILE A 72 1.89 7.63 13.51
N ALA A 73 1.98 7.97 12.23
CA ALA A 73 2.72 7.15 11.26
C ALA A 73 4.22 7.11 11.59
N LEU A 74 4.80 8.21 12.06
CA LEU A 74 6.19 8.22 12.49
C LEU A 74 6.41 7.39 13.75
N LYS A 75 5.46 7.40 14.68
CA LYS A 75 5.57 6.69 15.95
C LYS A 75 5.32 5.19 15.80
N LYS A 76 4.31 4.80 15.02
CA LYS A 76 3.84 3.40 14.93
C LYS A 76 4.14 2.76 13.59
N GLY A 77 4.61 3.53 12.61
CA GLY A 77 4.86 3.01 11.28
C GLY A 77 6.10 2.15 11.21
N ILE A 78 6.11 1.27 10.22
CA ILE A 78 7.21 0.36 9.95
C ILE A 78 7.87 0.77 8.65
N ASP A 79 9.16 0.52 8.53
CA ASP A 79 9.92 0.85 7.33
C ASP A 79 9.28 0.25 6.08
N LEU A 80 9.13 1.06 5.05
CA LEU A 80 8.46 0.67 3.80
C LEU A 80 9.07 -0.58 3.19
N LEU A 81 10.40 -0.70 3.17
CA LEU A 81 11.06 -1.84 2.53
C LEU A 81 10.72 -3.15 3.22
N ILE A 82 10.61 -3.13 4.54
CA ILE A 82 10.22 -4.32 5.31
C ILE A 82 8.81 -4.76 4.92
N ILE A 83 7.89 -3.79 4.84
CA ILE A 83 6.49 -4.06 4.48
C ILE A 83 6.38 -4.58 3.04
N LEU A 84 7.10 -3.95 2.11
CA LEU A 84 7.07 -4.36 0.70
C LEU A 84 7.62 -5.78 0.51
N LYS A 85 8.67 -6.14 1.23
CA LYS A 85 9.22 -7.50 1.16
C LYS A 85 8.26 -8.53 1.73
N ASP A 86 7.57 -8.21 2.82
CA ASP A 86 6.57 -9.09 3.42
C ASP A 86 5.38 -9.27 2.46
N PHE A 87 4.92 -8.18 1.87
CA PHE A 87 3.83 -8.22 0.89
C PHE A 87 4.21 -9.07 -0.33
N GLU A 88 5.40 -8.86 -0.88
CA GLU A 88 5.88 -9.62 -2.02
C GLU A 88 5.96 -11.11 -1.72
N LYS A 89 6.43 -11.46 -0.52
CA LYS A 89 6.50 -12.85 -0.09
C LYS A 89 5.12 -13.52 -0.09
N ASP A 90 4.12 -12.82 0.43
CA ASP A 90 2.75 -13.32 0.46
C ASP A 90 2.13 -13.33 -0.94
N LEU A 91 2.42 -12.30 -1.75
CA LEU A 91 1.92 -12.19 -3.10
C LEU A 91 2.34 -13.39 -3.97
N LYS A 92 3.57 -13.84 -3.82
CA LYS A 92 4.09 -14.97 -4.60
C LYS A 92 3.39 -16.29 -4.29
N LYS A 93 2.73 -16.39 -3.15
CA LYS A 93 1.96 -17.60 -2.77
C LYS A 93 0.57 -17.62 -3.39
N CYS A 94 0.12 -16.50 -3.94
CA CYS A 94 -1.26 -16.34 -4.37
C CYS A 94 -1.36 -16.34 -5.89
N LYS A 95 -2.44 -16.97 -6.39
CA LYS A 95 -2.73 -17.03 -7.82
C LYS A 95 -3.51 -15.81 -8.28
N TYR A 96 -4.33 -15.24 -7.42
CA TYR A 96 -5.20 -14.11 -7.75
C TYR A 96 -5.01 -12.96 -6.78
N ILE A 97 -5.10 -11.74 -7.30
CA ILE A 97 -5.05 -10.51 -6.52
C ILE A 97 -6.38 -9.79 -6.67
N ILE A 98 -6.94 -9.38 -5.55
CA ILE A 98 -8.25 -8.71 -5.51
C ILE A 98 -8.10 -7.37 -4.79
N GLY A 99 -8.72 -6.34 -5.35
CA GLY A 99 -8.77 -5.01 -4.73
C GLY A 99 -10.02 -4.27 -5.18
N HIS A 100 -10.49 -3.33 -4.38
CA HIS A 100 -11.67 -2.54 -4.70
C HIS A 100 -11.44 -1.70 -5.95
N ASN A 101 -10.32 -0.96 -5.99
CA ASN A 101 -9.88 -0.21 -7.17
C ASN A 101 -8.48 -0.70 -7.53
N ILE A 102 -8.41 -1.93 -8.01
CA ILE A 102 -7.16 -2.69 -8.13
C ILE A 102 -6.08 -1.95 -8.94
N ASN A 103 -6.45 -1.25 -9.99
CA ASN A 103 -5.48 -0.55 -10.83
C ASN A 103 -4.80 0.59 -10.06
N PHE A 104 -5.57 1.33 -9.25
CA PHE A 104 -5.02 2.39 -8.42
C PHE A 104 -4.02 1.81 -7.40
N ASP A 105 -4.47 0.80 -6.64
CA ASP A 105 -3.64 0.21 -5.58
C ASP A 105 -2.40 -0.48 -6.14
N LYS A 106 -2.51 -1.14 -7.29
CA LYS A 106 -1.36 -1.76 -7.96
C LYS A 106 -0.33 -0.70 -8.36
N ASN A 107 -0.77 0.44 -8.87
CA ASN A 107 0.13 1.50 -9.28
C ASN A 107 0.80 2.17 -8.08
N ILE A 108 0.06 2.36 -6.99
CA ILE A 108 0.63 2.86 -5.73
C ILE A 108 1.77 1.94 -5.26
N LEU A 109 1.50 0.65 -5.19
CA LEU A 109 2.51 -0.33 -4.78
C LEU A 109 3.67 -0.39 -5.78
N GLY A 110 3.37 -0.39 -7.07
CA GLY A 110 4.39 -0.40 -8.11
C GLY A 110 5.33 0.80 -8.01
N ALA A 111 4.79 1.98 -7.76
CA ALA A 111 5.57 3.19 -7.58
C ALA A 111 6.48 3.09 -6.35
N GLU A 112 5.96 2.54 -5.25
CA GLU A 112 6.78 2.37 -4.05
C GLU A 112 7.90 1.33 -4.27
N PHE A 113 7.59 0.22 -4.94
CA PHE A 113 8.63 -0.75 -5.32
C PHE A 113 9.68 -0.10 -6.21
N TYR A 114 9.26 0.71 -7.17
CA TYR A 114 10.18 1.42 -8.05
C TYR A 114 11.12 2.34 -7.28
N ARG A 115 10.59 3.08 -6.30
CA ARG A 115 11.38 4.01 -5.48
C ARG A 115 12.45 3.29 -4.64
N LYS A 116 12.19 2.04 -4.24
CA LYS A 116 13.10 1.26 -3.40
C LYS A 116 14.03 0.35 -4.19
N ASN A 117 13.92 0.37 -5.48
CA ASN A 117 14.69 -0.53 -6.34
C ASN A 117 16.09 0.03 -6.67
#